data_695a65245af711551c0ba5e0f039ee4b
#
_entry.id   695a65245af711551c0ba5e0f039ee4b
#
_cell.length_a   1.000
_cell.length_b   1.000
_cell.length_c   1.000
_cell.angle_alpha   90.00
_cell.angle_beta   90.00
_cell.angle_gamma   90.00
#
_symmetry.space_group_name_H-M   'P 1'
#
loop_
_entity.id
_entity.type
_entity.pdbx_description
1 polymer ?
#
loop_
_entity_poly.entity_id
_entity_poly.type
_entity_poly.pdbx_seq_one_letter_code
_entity_poly.pdbx_strand_id
1 'polypeptide(L)'
;MNSAKDTLRSLLAGGNVHVMDGAMGTEIYARGVFVNLSYDGLNLENPSLVHAIHKDYVNAGAEIIETNTFGANPAKLSAYGLAEKTELINKTAAKIAGKAAGNNAHVLGAIGPLGVRIEPFGPTAKEEAQELFTRQIVGLME
;
A
#
# COMPACT_ATOMS: atom_id res chain seq x y z
N MET A 1 -7.63 18.26 -23.79
CA MET A 1 -7.44 19.23 -22.68
C MET A 1 -6.98 18.44 -21.48
N ASN A 2 -5.70 18.56 -21.10
CA ASN A 2 -5.21 17.97 -19.85
C ASN A 2 -5.77 18.80 -18.70
N SER A 3 -6.89 18.36 -18.11
CA SER A 3 -7.31 18.84 -16.80
C SER A 3 -6.20 18.46 -15.82
N ALA A 4 -5.55 19.45 -15.21
CA ALA A 4 -4.65 19.20 -14.10
C ALA A 4 -5.46 18.47 -13.03
N LYS A 5 -4.97 17.30 -12.59
CA LYS A 5 -5.61 16.52 -11.53
C LYS A 5 -5.70 17.37 -10.28
N ASP A 6 -6.90 17.57 -9.74
CA ASP A 6 -7.09 18.24 -8.46
C ASP A 6 -6.22 17.59 -7.38
N THR A 7 -5.73 18.39 -6.43
CA THR A 7 -5.04 17.79 -5.29
C THR A 7 -6.01 16.96 -4.48
N LEU A 8 -5.56 15.88 -3.83
CA LEU A 8 -6.40 15.09 -2.93
C LEU A 8 -7.09 15.98 -1.89
N ARG A 9 -6.41 17.01 -1.40
CA ARG A 9 -6.99 17.98 -0.45
C ARG A 9 -8.17 18.75 -1.04
N SER A 10 -8.09 19.23 -2.28
CA SER A 10 -9.20 19.93 -2.94
C SER A 10 -10.34 18.98 -3.28
N LEU A 11 -10.03 17.74 -3.67
CA LEU A 11 -11.03 16.69 -3.87
C LEU A 11 -11.87 16.49 -2.61
N LEU A 12 -11.21 16.25 -1.46
CA LEU A 12 -11.88 15.99 -0.19
C LEU A 12 -12.60 17.21 0.39
N ALA A 13 -12.15 18.44 0.07
CA ALA A 13 -12.81 19.66 0.52
C ALA A 13 -14.11 19.97 -0.22
N GLY A 14 -14.38 19.33 -1.35
CA GLY A 14 -15.55 19.58 -2.19
C GLY A 14 -16.88 19.07 -1.64
N GLY A 15 -16.89 18.33 -0.53
CA GLY A 15 -18.10 17.80 0.11
C GLY A 15 -18.81 16.68 -0.68
N ASN A 16 -18.20 16.18 -1.75
CA ASN A 16 -18.70 15.06 -2.52
C ASN A 16 -18.30 13.72 -1.90
N VAL A 17 -19.03 12.67 -2.24
CA VAL A 17 -18.65 11.27 -1.93
C VAL A 17 -17.72 10.77 -3.03
N HIS A 18 -16.57 10.24 -2.65
CA HIS A 18 -15.58 9.68 -3.57
C HIS A 18 -15.46 8.18 -3.36
N VAL A 19 -15.33 7.45 -4.46
CA VAL A 19 -15.22 5.98 -4.44
C VAL A 19 -13.76 5.59 -4.33
N MET A 20 -13.44 4.79 -3.32
CA MET A 20 -12.13 4.15 -3.17
C MET A 20 -12.11 2.75 -3.76
N ASP A 21 -10.90 2.22 -3.94
CA ASP A 21 -10.72 0.80 -4.24
C ASP A 21 -11.14 -0.09 -3.07
N GLY A 22 -11.08 -1.40 -3.28
CA GLY A 22 -11.49 -2.42 -2.33
C GLY A 22 -10.38 -3.39 -1.96
N ALA A 23 -10.77 -4.63 -1.66
CA ALA A 23 -9.89 -5.66 -1.12
C ALA A 23 -8.76 -6.06 -2.08
N MET A 24 -7.50 -5.77 -1.71
CA MET A 24 -6.32 -6.21 -2.45
C MET A 24 -6.03 -7.69 -2.22
N GLY A 25 -6.02 -8.15 -0.97
CA GLY A 25 -5.68 -9.54 -0.64
C GLY A 25 -6.63 -10.56 -1.25
N THR A 26 -7.93 -10.29 -1.27
CA THR A 26 -8.93 -11.15 -1.90
C THR A 26 -8.72 -11.26 -3.41
N GLU A 27 -8.41 -10.14 -4.07
CA GLU A 27 -8.12 -10.12 -5.50
C GLU A 27 -6.83 -10.89 -5.86
N ILE A 28 -5.78 -10.77 -5.03
CA ILE A 28 -4.54 -11.54 -5.17
C ILE A 28 -4.83 -13.03 -5.05
N TYR A 29 -5.60 -13.44 -4.04
CA TYR A 29 -5.97 -14.84 -3.81
C TYR A 29 -6.82 -15.39 -4.97
N ALA A 30 -7.82 -14.65 -5.43
CA ALA A 30 -8.69 -15.03 -6.55
C ALA A 30 -7.91 -15.22 -7.87
N ARG A 31 -6.74 -14.58 -8.00
CA ARG A 31 -5.83 -14.73 -9.15
C ARG A 31 -4.78 -15.82 -8.97
N GLY A 32 -4.97 -16.71 -7.98
CA GLY A 32 -4.19 -17.94 -7.80
C GLY A 32 -2.94 -17.79 -6.93
N VAL A 33 -2.76 -16.69 -6.21
CA VAL A 33 -1.66 -16.54 -5.26
C VAL A 33 -2.13 -16.98 -3.87
N PHE A 34 -1.50 -18.01 -3.33
CA PHE A 34 -1.87 -18.59 -2.03
C PHE A 34 -1.34 -17.74 -0.85
N VAL A 35 -2.01 -17.89 0.32
CA VAL A 35 -1.77 -17.11 1.54
C VAL A 35 -0.45 -17.37 2.26
N ASN A 36 0.34 -18.33 1.80
CA ASN A 36 1.66 -18.65 2.36
C ASN A 36 2.79 -17.72 1.87
N LEU A 37 2.46 -16.76 1.01
CA LEU A 37 3.38 -15.74 0.51
C LEU A 37 3.07 -14.38 1.10
N SER A 38 4.10 -13.52 1.18
CA SER A 38 3.88 -12.11 1.49
C SER A 38 3.19 -11.41 0.32
N TYR A 39 1.95 -10.95 0.52
CA TYR A 39 1.26 -10.19 -0.51
C TYR A 39 1.92 -8.83 -0.77
N ASP A 40 2.52 -8.23 0.26
CA ASP A 40 3.32 -7.01 0.11
C ASP A 40 4.61 -7.28 -0.69
N GLY A 41 5.20 -8.46 -0.55
CA GLY A 41 6.38 -8.92 -1.31
C GLY A 41 6.12 -9.01 -2.81
N LEU A 42 4.86 -9.22 -3.23
CA LEU A 42 4.48 -9.28 -4.64
C LEU A 42 4.76 -7.97 -5.39
N ASN A 43 4.91 -6.86 -4.71
CA ASN A 43 5.36 -5.62 -5.34
C ASN A 43 6.74 -5.77 -6.02
N LEU A 44 7.58 -6.69 -5.52
CA LEU A 44 8.87 -7.03 -6.12
C LEU A 44 8.82 -8.27 -6.99
N GLU A 45 8.09 -9.32 -6.55
CA GLU A 45 8.09 -10.64 -7.17
C GLU A 45 7.15 -10.72 -8.39
N ASN A 46 5.99 -10.06 -8.32
CA ASN A 46 5.01 -10.02 -9.40
C ASN A 46 4.33 -8.65 -9.52
N PRO A 47 5.09 -7.59 -9.85
CA PRO A 47 4.57 -6.23 -9.95
C PRO A 47 3.47 -6.07 -11.01
N SER A 48 3.46 -6.92 -12.04
CA SER A 48 2.44 -6.90 -13.09
C SER A 48 1.07 -7.33 -12.56
N LEU A 49 1.00 -8.31 -11.67
CA LEU A 49 -0.23 -8.72 -11.00
C LEU A 49 -0.81 -7.58 -10.16
N VAL A 50 0.03 -6.97 -9.32
CA VAL A 50 -0.39 -5.85 -8.45
C VAL A 50 -0.87 -4.66 -9.30
N HIS A 51 -0.11 -4.33 -10.36
CA HIS A 51 -0.52 -3.28 -11.30
C HIS A 51 -1.88 -3.58 -11.96
N ALA A 52 -2.11 -4.83 -12.39
CA ALA A 52 -3.38 -5.22 -13.03
C ALA A 52 -4.57 -5.04 -12.07
N ILE A 53 -4.42 -5.43 -10.79
CA ILE A 53 -5.47 -5.25 -9.78
C ILE A 53 -5.80 -3.76 -9.58
N HIS A 54 -4.79 -2.92 -9.39
CA HIS A 54 -5.00 -1.47 -9.29
C HIS A 54 -5.69 -0.91 -10.53
N LYS A 55 -5.28 -1.38 -11.71
CA LYS A 55 -5.87 -0.93 -12.98
C LYS A 55 -7.34 -1.32 -13.10
N ASP A 56 -7.70 -2.50 -12.63
CA ASP A 56 -9.10 -2.94 -12.64
C ASP A 56 -9.98 -2.09 -11.73
N TYR A 57 -9.49 -1.71 -10.53
CA TYR A 57 -10.19 -0.79 -9.65
C TYR A 57 -10.35 0.60 -10.27
N VAL A 58 -9.30 1.15 -10.88
CA VAL A 58 -9.39 2.44 -11.60
C VAL A 58 -10.38 2.36 -12.76
N ASN A 59 -10.37 1.27 -13.53
CA ASN A 59 -11.29 1.07 -14.64
C ASN A 59 -12.76 0.88 -14.16
N ALA A 60 -12.95 0.34 -12.94
CA ALA A 60 -14.26 0.22 -12.30
C ALA A 60 -14.77 1.56 -11.73
N GLY A 61 -13.98 2.62 -11.77
CA GLY A 61 -14.37 3.96 -11.36
C GLY A 61 -13.84 4.41 -9.99
N ALA A 62 -12.85 3.72 -9.40
CA ALA A 62 -12.20 4.20 -8.20
C ALA A 62 -11.46 5.52 -8.47
N GLU A 63 -11.77 6.55 -7.70
CA GLU A 63 -11.13 7.87 -7.72
C GLU A 63 -9.90 7.95 -6.80
N ILE A 64 -9.82 7.01 -5.85
CA ILE A 64 -8.73 6.86 -4.88
C ILE A 64 -8.39 5.38 -4.82
N ILE A 65 -7.09 5.04 -4.89
CA ILE A 65 -6.59 3.68 -4.69
C ILE A 65 -5.51 3.66 -3.62
N GLU A 66 -5.42 2.56 -2.86
CA GLU A 66 -4.40 2.35 -1.85
C GLU A 66 -3.25 1.48 -2.39
N THR A 67 -2.02 1.74 -1.92
CA THR A 67 -0.87 0.89 -2.25
C THR A 67 -1.02 -0.50 -1.64
N ASN A 68 -0.42 -1.52 -2.26
CA ASN A 68 -0.34 -2.88 -1.71
C ASN A 68 0.77 -2.95 -0.63
N THR A 69 0.56 -2.27 0.51
CA THR A 69 1.57 -2.09 1.58
C THR A 69 1.02 -2.19 2.99
N PHE A 70 -0.19 -2.69 3.18
CA PHE A 70 -0.83 -2.76 4.51
C PHE A 70 0.00 -3.55 5.54
N GLY A 71 0.73 -4.58 5.10
CA GLY A 71 1.65 -5.39 5.91
C GLY A 71 3.13 -5.07 5.68
N ALA A 72 3.47 -4.07 4.88
CA ALA A 72 4.83 -3.83 4.42
C ALA A 72 5.71 -3.09 5.46
N ASN A 73 5.59 -3.43 6.73
CA ASN A 73 6.50 -2.99 7.80
C ASN A 73 7.52 -4.08 8.15
N PRO A 74 8.69 -3.73 8.74
CA PRO A 74 9.75 -4.68 9.01
C PRO A 74 9.31 -5.86 9.90
N ALA A 75 8.43 -5.61 10.89
CA ALA A 75 7.98 -6.64 11.82
C ALA A 75 7.19 -7.75 11.12
N LYS A 76 6.25 -7.40 10.23
CA LYS A 76 5.48 -8.38 9.45
C LYS A 76 6.31 -9.01 8.33
N LEU A 77 7.12 -8.22 7.64
CA LEU A 77 7.98 -8.70 6.56
C LEU A 77 9.06 -9.68 7.03
N SER A 78 9.47 -9.61 8.31
CA SER A 78 10.46 -10.52 8.89
C SER A 78 10.05 -11.99 8.80
N ALA A 79 8.75 -12.29 8.93
CA ALA A 79 8.22 -13.64 8.81
C ALA A 79 8.47 -14.27 7.42
N TYR A 80 8.75 -13.45 6.42
CA TYR A 80 9.04 -13.86 5.04
C TYR A 80 10.50 -13.62 4.63
N GLY A 81 11.37 -13.21 5.57
CA GLY A 81 12.76 -12.85 5.27
C GLY A 81 12.92 -11.55 4.45
N LEU A 82 11.92 -10.68 4.48
CA LEU A 82 11.86 -9.46 3.67
C LEU A 82 12.05 -8.15 4.46
N ALA A 83 12.38 -8.22 5.76
CA ALA A 83 12.49 -7.04 6.62
C ALA A 83 13.48 -5.99 6.07
N GLU A 84 14.62 -6.42 5.51
CA GLU A 84 15.63 -5.53 4.94
C GLU A 84 15.20 -4.88 3.61
N LYS A 85 14.10 -5.34 3.03
CA LYS A 85 13.54 -4.79 1.79
C LYS A 85 12.35 -3.85 2.02
N THR A 86 12.09 -3.47 3.28
CA THR A 86 10.91 -2.67 3.65
C THR A 86 10.77 -1.42 2.79
N GLU A 87 11.80 -0.59 2.72
CA GLU A 87 11.77 0.66 1.96
C GLU A 87 11.58 0.39 0.47
N LEU A 88 12.29 -0.60 -0.07
CA LEU A 88 12.19 -0.96 -1.49
C LEU A 88 10.80 -1.47 -1.88
N ILE A 89 10.18 -2.31 -1.02
CA ILE A 89 8.81 -2.83 -1.24
C ILE A 89 7.81 -1.68 -1.28
N ASN A 90 7.86 -0.78 -0.30
CA ASN A 90 6.96 0.36 -0.19
C ASN A 90 7.12 1.35 -1.35
N LYS A 91 8.35 1.72 -1.69
CA LYS A 91 8.68 2.55 -2.85
C LYS A 91 8.17 1.96 -4.16
N THR A 92 8.39 0.65 -4.34
CA THR A 92 7.94 -0.04 -5.56
C THR A 92 6.42 -0.08 -5.63
N ALA A 93 5.74 -0.36 -4.51
CA ALA A 93 4.28 -0.35 -4.43
C ALA A 93 3.70 1.02 -4.79
N ALA A 94 4.26 2.11 -4.25
CA ALA A 94 3.84 3.47 -4.58
C ALA A 94 3.98 3.77 -6.08
N LYS A 95 5.08 3.34 -6.70
CA LYS A 95 5.30 3.49 -8.15
C LYS A 95 4.32 2.66 -8.98
N ILE A 96 4.01 1.42 -8.57
CA ILE A 96 3.03 0.55 -9.25
C ILE A 96 1.64 1.19 -9.21
N ALA A 97 1.19 1.60 -8.02
CA ALA A 97 -0.10 2.26 -7.84
C ALA A 97 -0.17 3.58 -8.63
N GLY A 98 0.87 4.42 -8.56
CA GLY A 98 0.96 5.66 -9.34
C GLY A 98 0.87 5.45 -10.84
N LYS A 99 1.53 4.41 -11.35
CA LYS A 99 1.45 4.04 -12.78
C LYS A 99 0.06 3.57 -13.18
N ALA A 100 -0.60 2.78 -12.34
CA ALA A 100 -1.98 2.31 -12.59
C ALA A 100 -2.99 3.44 -12.53
N ALA A 101 -2.87 4.33 -11.54
CA ALA A 101 -3.74 5.49 -11.35
C ALA A 101 -3.66 6.50 -12.50
N GLY A 102 -2.45 6.78 -12.97
CA GLY A 102 -2.22 7.81 -13.99
C GLY A 102 -2.85 9.15 -13.56
N ASN A 103 -3.72 9.70 -14.42
CA ASN A 103 -4.48 10.91 -14.14
C ASN A 103 -5.92 10.63 -13.65
N ASN A 104 -6.31 9.36 -13.48
CA ASN A 104 -7.70 8.98 -13.22
C ASN A 104 -8.01 8.72 -11.75
N ALA A 105 -7.00 8.46 -10.92
CA ALA A 105 -7.19 8.21 -9.49
C ALA A 105 -6.07 8.81 -8.65
N HIS A 106 -6.34 9.12 -7.38
CA HIS A 106 -5.34 9.46 -6.39
C HIS A 106 -4.76 8.20 -5.75
N VAL A 107 -3.53 8.28 -5.24
CA VAL A 107 -2.88 7.18 -4.55
C VAL A 107 -2.68 7.54 -3.08
N LEU A 108 -3.08 6.63 -2.20
CA LEU A 108 -2.80 6.68 -0.76
C LEU A 108 -1.82 5.56 -0.39
N GLY A 109 -0.87 5.88 0.48
CA GLY A 109 0.01 4.87 1.08
C GLY A 109 -0.72 4.13 2.19
N ALA A 110 -0.99 2.84 2.02
CA ALA A 110 -1.63 2.01 3.05
C ALA A 110 -0.61 1.64 4.14
N ILE A 111 -0.93 1.95 5.40
CA ILE A 111 -0.15 1.58 6.57
C ILE A 111 -1.07 0.86 7.55
N GLY A 112 -0.84 -0.41 7.75
CA GLY A 112 -1.58 -1.23 8.72
C GLY A 112 -0.87 -1.33 10.07
N PRO A 113 -1.44 -2.09 11.03
CA PRO A 113 -0.84 -2.29 12.33
C PRO A 113 0.48 -3.07 12.22
N LEU A 114 1.44 -2.78 13.11
CA LEU A 114 2.76 -3.43 13.14
C LEU A 114 2.69 -4.97 13.27
N GLY A 115 1.64 -5.48 13.92
CA GLY A 115 1.52 -6.93 14.19
C GLY A 115 2.25 -7.37 15.45
N VAL A 116 2.87 -6.45 16.18
CA VAL A 116 3.51 -6.68 17.47
C VAL A 116 2.82 -5.88 18.57
N ARG A 117 2.95 -6.34 19.82
CA ARG A 117 2.39 -5.63 20.97
C ARG A 117 3.40 -4.60 21.47
N ILE A 118 2.93 -3.35 21.57
CA ILE A 118 3.73 -2.20 22.03
C ILE A 118 3.52 -2.03 23.55
N GLU A 119 4.52 -1.53 24.26
CA GLU A 119 4.42 -1.20 25.69
C GLU A 119 3.26 -0.22 25.97
N PRO A 120 2.58 -0.31 27.12
CA PRO A 120 2.86 -1.24 28.24
C PRO A 120 2.24 -2.64 28.05
N PHE A 121 1.57 -2.93 26.93
CA PHE A 121 0.85 -4.18 26.70
C PHE A 121 1.66 -5.27 26.01
N GLY A 122 2.93 -4.99 25.69
CA GLY A 122 3.84 -5.92 25.02
C GLY A 122 5.32 -5.50 25.19
N PRO A 123 6.24 -6.29 24.61
CA PRO A 123 7.68 -6.10 24.81
C PRO A 123 8.30 -5.02 23.90
N THR A 124 7.60 -4.57 22.85
CA THR A 124 8.14 -3.62 21.88
C THR A 124 8.09 -2.21 22.44
N ALA A 125 9.23 -1.54 22.57
CA ALA A 125 9.30 -0.15 23.01
C ALA A 125 8.62 0.80 22.01
N LYS A 126 8.16 1.96 22.47
CA LYS A 126 7.51 2.96 21.59
C LYS A 126 8.47 3.49 20.53
N GLU A 127 9.71 3.71 20.91
CA GLU A 127 10.78 4.17 20.02
C GLU A 127 11.05 3.16 18.92
N GLU A 128 11.09 1.87 19.26
CA GLU A 128 11.23 0.78 18.30
C GLU A 128 10.02 0.75 17.33
N ALA A 129 8.82 0.87 17.86
CA ALA A 129 7.60 0.92 17.02
C ALA A 129 7.61 2.13 16.06
N GLN A 130 8.08 3.29 16.52
CA GLN A 130 8.25 4.47 15.68
C GLN A 130 9.28 4.25 14.57
N GLU A 131 10.39 3.60 14.86
CA GLU A 131 11.42 3.27 13.85
C GLU A 131 10.86 2.33 12.77
N LEU A 132 10.13 1.28 13.18
CA LEU A 132 9.48 0.34 12.25
C LEU A 132 8.50 1.05 11.31
N PHE A 133 7.67 1.96 11.81
CA PHE A 133 6.78 2.77 10.98
C PHE A 133 7.55 3.77 10.10
N THR A 134 8.60 4.37 10.62
CA THR A 134 9.44 5.33 9.87
C THR A 134 10.00 4.69 8.62
N ARG A 135 10.53 3.47 8.70
CA ARG A 135 11.05 2.73 7.55
C ARG A 135 9.99 2.53 6.47
N GLN A 136 8.76 2.17 6.87
CA GLN A 136 7.65 2.03 5.94
C GLN A 136 7.28 3.37 5.27
N ILE A 137 7.16 4.44 6.06
CA ILE A 137 6.79 5.76 5.59
C ILE A 137 7.86 6.31 4.62
N VAL A 138 9.13 6.19 4.95
CA VAL A 138 10.23 6.62 4.08
C VAL A 138 10.12 5.96 2.71
N GLY A 139 9.90 4.65 2.67
CA GLY A 139 9.71 3.95 1.39
C GLY A 139 8.51 4.46 0.60
N LEU A 140 7.39 4.75 1.26
CA LEU A 140 6.17 5.26 0.58
C LEU A 140 6.34 6.67 0.02
N MET A 141 7.23 7.48 0.60
CA MET A 141 7.44 8.89 0.21
C MET A 141 8.49 9.06 -0.89
N GLU A 142 9.29 8.05 -1.22
CA GLU A 142 10.33 8.06 -2.27
C GLU A 142 9.77 7.75 -3.68
#